data_2e96fc0e67e563a957a653a9b0910fb1
#
_entry.id   2e96fc0e67e563a957a653a9b0910fb1
#
_cell.length_a   1.000
_cell.length_b   1.000
_cell.length_c   1.000
_cell.angle_alpha   90.00
_cell.angle_beta   90.00
_cell.angle_gamma   90.00
#
_symmetry.space_group_name_H-M   'P 1'
#
loop_
_entity.id
_entity.type
_entity.pdbx_description
1 polymer ?
#
loop_
_entity_poly.entity_id
_entity_poly.type
_entity_poly.pdbx_seq_one_letter_code
_entity_poly.pdbx_strand_id
1 'polypeptide(L)'
;MTNDAPPLAASSATFYAVKGKNADLDLWYRPRAGQRDSTKFLEFRIGGNSLDRRPDGSAIADGDSVRITVTVKDPAHLVVEFQPSGLKFSSKDPARLRMFFTEVSDDIDHNGRVDSDDDNVKQQLSIWRQEQPSLPWFKVASAVVKDAKRVDADLAGFTGYALAY
;
A
#
# COMPACT_ATOMS: atom_id res chain seq x y z
N MET A 1 3.62 -9.63 12.20
CA MET A 1 3.45 -8.20 12.57
C MET A 1 2.09 -7.88 13.20
N THR A 2 0.97 -8.41 12.73
CA THR A 2 -0.38 -7.97 13.12
C THR A 2 -1.25 -9.08 13.72
N ASN A 3 -0.72 -9.84 14.69
CA ASN A 3 -1.41 -11.03 15.22
C ASN A 3 -2.77 -10.72 15.88
N ASP A 4 -2.98 -9.48 16.34
CA ASP A 4 -4.21 -9.04 17.01
C ASP A 4 -4.98 -7.96 16.24
N ALA A 5 -4.64 -7.74 14.96
CA ALA A 5 -5.36 -6.77 14.13
C ALA A 5 -6.81 -7.19 13.93
N PRO A 6 -7.76 -6.25 13.93
CA PRO A 6 -9.13 -6.56 13.56
C PRO A 6 -9.20 -7.02 12.10
N PRO A 7 -10.24 -7.78 11.70
CA PRO A 7 -10.38 -8.19 10.31
C PRO A 7 -10.57 -6.98 9.39
N LEU A 8 -10.13 -7.12 8.15
CA LEU A 8 -10.38 -6.12 7.13
C LEU A 8 -11.88 -5.97 6.84
N ALA A 9 -12.31 -4.76 6.55
CA ALA A 9 -13.68 -4.49 6.09
C ALA A 9 -13.91 -5.08 4.70
N ALA A 10 -12.89 -5.03 3.84
CA ALA A 10 -12.82 -5.70 2.54
C ALA A 10 -11.38 -6.12 2.26
N SER A 11 -11.18 -7.32 1.72
CA SER A 11 -9.86 -7.83 1.31
C SER A 11 -9.50 -7.45 -0.12
N SER A 12 -10.42 -6.88 -0.87
CA SER A 12 -10.20 -6.43 -2.25
C SER A 12 -11.13 -5.27 -2.57
N ALA A 13 -10.67 -4.37 -3.43
CA ALA A 13 -11.48 -3.29 -3.98
C ALA A 13 -11.10 -3.03 -5.42
N THR A 14 -12.08 -2.62 -6.23
CA THR A 14 -11.90 -2.30 -7.64
C THR A 14 -12.48 -0.91 -7.94
N PHE A 15 -11.75 -0.12 -8.72
CA PHE A 15 -12.21 1.18 -9.20
C PHE A 15 -11.68 1.43 -10.62
N TYR A 16 -12.19 2.48 -11.26
CA TYR A 16 -11.71 2.94 -12.55
C TYR A 16 -10.96 4.26 -12.38
N ALA A 17 -9.67 4.27 -12.73
CA ALA A 17 -8.90 5.49 -12.84
C ALA A 17 -9.02 6.04 -14.26
N VAL A 18 -9.27 7.34 -14.38
CA VAL A 18 -9.39 8.05 -15.67
C VAL A 18 -8.24 9.03 -15.80
N LYS A 19 -7.47 8.94 -16.88
CA LYS A 19 -6.41 9.93 -17.15
C LYS A 19 -7.00 11.32 -17.31
N GLY A 20 -6.43 12.28 -16.61
CA GLY A 20 -6.95 13.65 -16.47
C GLY A 20 -7.76 13.87 -15.19
N LYS A 21 -8.02 12.84 -14.38
CA LYS A 21 -8.75 12.95 -13.12
C LYS A 21 -8.00 12.29 -11.96
N ASN A 22 -8.11 12.90 -10.78
CA ASN A 22 -7.61 12.26 -9.55
C ASN A 22 -8.53 11.11 -9.17
N ALA A 23 -7.93 10.05 -8.63
CA ALA A 23 -8.65 8.92 -8.07
C ALA A 23 -7.95 8.43 -6.80
N ASP A 24 -8.72 7.96 -5.84
CA ASP A 24 -8.21 7.38 -4.60
C ASP A 24 -8.99 6.14 -4.19
N LEU A 25 -8.34 5.29 -3.42
CA LEU A 25 -8.90 4.09 -2.84
C LEU A 25 -8.33 3.92 -1.45
N ASP A 26 -9.22 3.65 -0.50
CA ASP A 26 -8.86 3.34 0.88
C ASP A 26 -9.33 1.92 1.23
N LEU A 27 -8.48 1.15 1.89
CA LEU A 27 -8.84 -0.09 2.58
C LEU A 27 -8.77 0.12 4.08
N TRP A 28 -9.73 -0.47 4.80
CA TRP A 28 -9.93 -0.25 6.22
C TRP A 28 -10.02 -1.57 6.98
N TYR A 29 -9.55 -1.56 8.22
CA TYR A 29 -9.94 -2.56 9.20
C TYR A 29 -11.37 -2.31 9.68
N ARG A 30 -12.05 -3.35 10.13
CA ARG A 30 -13.30 -3.20 10.87
C ARG A 30 -13.03 -2.55 12.23
N PRO A 31 -13.98 -1.81 12.80
CA PRO A 31 -13.84 -1.32 14.16
C PRO A 31 -13.61 -2.48 15.13
N ARG A 32 -12.77 -2.26 16.14
CA ARG A 32 -12.64 -3.21 17.26
C ARG A 32 -13.95 -3.25 18.07
N ALA A 33 -14.19 -4.37 18.75
CA ALA A 33 -15.37 -4.50 19.63
C ALA A 33 -15.43 -3.32 20.62
N GLY A 34 -16.57 -2.63 20.65
CA GLY A 34 -16.77 -1.44 21.49
C GLY A 34 -16.21 -0.13 20.96
N GLN A 35 -15.55 -0.12 19.82
CA GLN A 35 -15.09 1.10 19.15
C GLN A 35 -16.00 1.44 17.97
N ARG A 36 -16.14 2.74 17.67
CA ARG A 36 -16.94 3.22 16.53
C ARG A 36 -16.09 3.46 15.29
N ASP A 37 -14.80 3.78 15.49
CA ASP A 37 -13.92 4.21 14.44
C ASP A 37 -13.10 3.03 13.88
N SER A 38 -13.01 2.99 12.56
CA SER A 38 -12.16 2.08 11.81
C SER A 38 -10.76 2.66 11.68
N THR A 39 -9.74 1.80 11.70
CA THR A 39 -8.38 2.19 11.36
C THR A 39 -8.08 1.89 9.89
N LYS A 40 -7.27 2.72 9.26
CA LYS A 40 -6.91 2.55 7.86
C LYS A 40 -5.81 1.50 7.72
N PHE A 41 -5.96 0.62 6.73
CA PHE A 41 -4.96 -0.36 6.32
C PHE A 41 -4.05 0.20 5.22
N LEU A 42 -4.66 0.79 4.20
CA LEU A 42 -3.98 1.27 3.01
C LEU A 42 -4.73 2.46 2.41
N GLU A 43 -3.98 3.39 1.86
CA GLU A 43 -4.48 4.47 1.02
C GLU A 43 -3.66 4.47 -0.29
N PHE A 44 -4.35 4.48 -1.41
CA PHE A 44 -3.74 4.55 -2.73
C PHE A 44 -4.32 5.73 -3.50
N ARG A 45 -3.46 6.57 -4.07
CA ARG A 45 -3.84 7.78 -4.79
C ARG A 45 -3.18 7.85 -6.16
N ILE A 46 -3.97 8.26 -7.14
CA ILE A 46 -3.54 8.51 -8.52
C ILE A 46 -3.85 9.98 -8.84
N GLY A 47 -2.84 10.73 -9.24
CA GLY A 47 -3.01 12.08 -9.78
C GLY A 47 -3.56 12.05 -11.21
N GLY A 48 -4.09 13.18 -11.69
CA GLY A 48 -4.66 13.28 -13.02
C GLY A 48 -3.68 12.92 -14.16
N ASN A 49 -2.38 13.15 -13.94
CA ASN A 49 -1.34 12.84 -14.94
C ASN A 49 -0.54 11.57 -14.61
N SER A 50 -0.94 10.80 -13.59
CA SER A 50 -0.20 9.62 -13.15
C SER A 50 -0.22 8.49 -14.16
N LEU A 51 -1.36 8.20 -14.80
CA LEU A 51 -1.48 7.10 -15.76
C LEU A 51 -0.61 7.36 -16.99
N ASP A 52 0.33 6.46 -17.29
CA ASP A 52 1.26 6.61 -18.41
C ASP A 52 1.08 5.51 -19.46
N ARG A 53 1.34 4.24 -19.10
CA ARG A 53 1.30 3.12 -20.06
C ARG A 53 0.55 1.92 -19.50
N ARG A 54 -0.16 1.24 -20.40
CA ARG A 54 -0.79 -0.06 -20.14
C ARG A 54 0.27 -1.16 -20.02
N PRO A 55 -0.07 -2.36 -19.51
CA PRO A 55 0.87 -3.49 -19.43
C PRO A 55 1.47 -3.92 -20.77
N ASP A 56 0.76 -3.71 -21.87
CA ASP A 56 1.23 -3.97 -23.24
C ASP A 56 2.18 -2.90 -23.79
N GLY A 57 2.48 -1.86 -23.02
CA GLY A 57 3.33 -0.74 -23.39
C GLY A 57 2.62 0.38 -24.15
N SER A 58 1.34 0.23 -24.49
CA SER A 58 0.57 1.28 -25.16
C SER A 58 0.36 2.48 -24.24
N ALA A 59 0.40 3.70 -24.81
CA ALA A 59 0.15 4.93 -24.06
C ALA A 59 -1.32 5.02 -23.67
N ILE A 60 -1.58 5.62 -22.50
CA ILE A 60 -2.91 5.92 -22.01
C ILE A 60 -3.21 7.39 -22.38
N ALA A 61 -4.23 7.60 -23.22
CA ALA A 61 -4.64 8.93 -23.65
C ALA A 61 -5.52 9.62 -22.60
N ASP A 62 -5.62 10.96 -22.67
CA ASP A 62 -6.52 11.74 -21.82
C ASP A 62 -7.97 11.26 -22.02
N GLY A 63 -8.66 11.05 -20.91
CA GLY A 63 -10.03 10.50 -20.90
C GLY A 63 -10.11 8.98 -20.93
N ASP A 64 -9.03 8.27 -21.24
CA ASP A 64 -8.98 6.80 -21.15
C ASP A 64 -9.12 6.35 -19.69
N SER A 65 -9.83 5.23 -19.49
CA SER A 65 -9.97 4.60 -18.19
C SER A 65 -9.18 3.30 -18.09
N VAL A 66 -8.70 3.02 -16.88
CA VAL A 66 -8.08 1.76 -16.50
C VAL A 66 -8.80 1.19 -15.29
N ARG A 67 -9.25 -0.06 -15.39
CA ARG A 67 -9.78 -0.78 -14.23
C ARG A 67 -8.64 -1.22 -13.35
N ILE A 68 -8.67 -0.80 -12.08
CA ILE A 68 -7.65 -1.11 -11.08
C ILE A 68 -8.28 -1.94 -9.97
N THR A 69 -7.63 -3.04 -9.61
CA THR A 69 -8.00 -3.87 -8.48
C THR A 69 -6.85 -3.96 -7.50
N VAL A 70 -7.14 -3.75 -6.24
CA VAL A 70 -6.23 -3.95 -5.12
C VAL A 70 -6.72 -5.14 -4.32
N THR A 71 -5.83 -6.10 -4.05
CA THR A 71 -6.14 -7.29 -3.26
C THR A 71 -5.13 -7.44 -2.12
N VAL A 72 -5.62 -7.58 -0.89
CA VAL A 72 -4.78 -7.92 0.25
C VAL A 72 -4.52 -9.41 0.23
N LYS A 73 -3.27 -9.80 0.03
CA LYS A 73 -2.83 -11.21 -0.06
C LYS A 73 -2.54 -11.79 1.31
N ASP A 74 -1.93 -10.99 2.17
CA ASP A 74 -1.61 -11.36 3.54
C ASP A 74 -1.75 -10.12 4.45
N PRO A 75 -2.84 -10.02 5.20
CA PRO A 75 -3.06 -8.87 6.08
C PRO A 75 -2.11 -8.87 7.29
N ALA A 76 -1.63 -10.04 7.75
CA ALA A 76 -0.73 -10.12 8.88
C ALA A 76 0.67 -9.58 8.56
N HIS A 77 1.12 -9.72 7.32
CA HIS A 77 2.39 -9.19 6.82
C HIS A 77 2.22 -7.96 5.92
N LEU A 78 1.00 -7.38 5.87
CA LEU A 78 0.70 -6.19 5.08
C LEU A 78 1.07 -6.34 3.58
N VAL A 79 0.77 -7.52 3.00
CA VAL A 79 1.07 -7.82 1.59
C VAL A 79 -0.14 -7.54 0.73
N VAL A 80 0.05 -6.72 -0.31
CA VAL A 80 -0.98 -6.32 -1.28
C VAL A 80 -0.52 -6.54 -2.71
N GLU A 81 -1.47 -6.79 -3.58
CA GLU A 81 -1.26 -6.93 -5.02
C GLU A 81 -2.14 -5.94 -5.77
N PHE A 82 -1.56 -5.29 -6.77
CA PHE A 82 -2.24 -4.35 -7.65
C PHE A 82 -2.35 -4.92 -9.07
N GLN A 83 -3.55 -4.82 -9.63
CA GLN A 83 -3.84 -5.22 -11.01
C GLN A 83 -4.37 -4.02 -11.81
N PRO A 84 -4.05 -3.92 -13.12
CA PRO A 84 -3.29 -4.88 -13.91
C PRO A 84 -1.78 -4.79 -13.63
N SER A 85 -1.12 -5.93 -13.44
CA SER A 85 0.33 -5.99 -13.30
C SER A 85 1.01 -5.40 -14.54
N GLY A 86 2.06 -4.61 -14.34
CA GLY A 86 2.77 -3.95 -15.43
C GLY A 86 2.21 -2.60 -15.86
N LEU A 87 1.10 -2.12 -15.26
CA LEU A 87 0.66 -0.73 -15.44
C LEU A 87 1.79 0.21 -14.99
N LYS A 88 2.07 1.26 -15.79
CA LYS A 88 3.11 2.24 -15.50
C LYS A 88 2.53 3.61 -15.17
N PHE A 89 3.19 4.28 -14.23
CA PHE A 89 2.88 5.64 -13.82
C PHE A 89 3.95 6.62 -14.29
N SER A 90 3.55 7.85 -14.50
CA SER A 90 4.43 8.95 -14.86
C SER A 90 5.42 9.26 -13.73
N SER A 91 6.70 9.42 -14.06
CA SER A 91 7.71 9.86 -13.10
C SER A 91 7.52 11.30 -12.61
N LYS A 92 6.75 12.10 -13.36
CA LYS A 92 6.44 13.51 -13.01
C LYS A 92 5.24 13.64 -12.08
N ASP A 93 4.35 12.66 -12.10
CA ASP A 93 3.15 12.57 -11.25
C ASP A 93 2.95 11.09 -10.87
N PRO A 94 3.82 10.52 -10.01
CA PRO A 94 3.74 9.11 -9.63
C PRO A 94 2.47 8.85 -8.82
N ALA A 95 1.96 7.62 -8.89
CA ALA A 95 0.93 7.20 -7.96
C ALA A 95 1.53 7.08 -6.55
N ARG A 96 0.71 7.31 -5.52
CA ARG A 96 1.17 7.27 -4.13
C ARG A 96 0.50 6.15 -3.36
N LEU A 97 1.33 5.33 -2.72
CA LEU A 97 0.90 4.30 -1.79
C LEU A 97 1.25 4.70 -0.36
N ARG A 98 0.29 4.57 0.54
CA ARG A 98 0.44 4.72 1.98
C ARG A 98 -0.01 3.45 2.66
N MET A 99 0.87 2.83 3.42
CA MET A 99 0.57 1.63 4.20
C MET A 99 0.62 1.98 5.69
N PHE A 100 -0.46 1.66 6.41
CA PHE A 100 -0.60 2.04 7.82
C PHE A 100 -0.19 0.87 8.71
N PHE A 101 0.65 1.15 9.70
CA PHE A 101 1.07 0.19 10.72
C PHE A 101 0.39 0.43 12.08
N THR A 102 -0.80 1.04 12.07
CA THR A 102 -1.60 1.33 13.27
C THR A 102 -1.96 0.07 14.05
N GLU A 103 -2.20 -1.04 13.35
CA GLU A 103 -2.55 -2.34 13.92
C GLU A 103 -1.36 -3.31 14.02
N VAL A 104 -0.14 -2.85 13.75
CA VAL A 104 1.07 -3.62 13.98
C VAL A 104 1.35 -3.65 15.48
N SER A 105 1.84 -4.79 15.98
CA SER A 105 2.22 -4.94 17.40
C SER A 105 3.20 -3.85 17.82
N ASP A 106 3.04 -3.32 19.03
CA ASP A 106 4.02 -2.40 19.60
C ASP A 106 5.35 -3.08 19.89
N ASP A 107 5.34 -4.36 20.27
CA ASP A 107 6.50 -5.27 20.30
C ASP A 107 6.70 -5.82 18.87
N ILE A 108 7.37 -5.03 18.01
CA ILE A 108 7.52 -5.35 16.58
C ILE A 108 8.67 -6.34 16.33
N ASP A 109 9.69 -6.35 17.19
CA ASP A 109 10.81 -7.29 17.12
C ASP A 109 10.51 -8.64 17.81
N HIS A 110 9.35 -8.73 18.49
CA HIS A 110 8.85 -9.94 19.18
C HIS A 110 9.78 -10.44 20.30
N ASN A 111 10.49 -9.52 20.98
CA ASN A 111 11.34 -9.88 22.12
C ASN A 111 10.57 -9.99 23.46
N GLY A 112 9.26 -9.71 23.45
CA GLY A 112 8.36 -9.74 24.60
C GLY A 112 8.37 -8.45 25.44
N ARG A 113 8.98 -7.38 24.95
CA ARG A 113 9.04 -6.08 25.58
C ARG A 113 8.68 -4.99 24.59
N VAL A 114 8.11 -3.90 25.05
CA VAL A 114 7.90 -2.69 24.25
C VAL A 114 8.90 -1.65 24.71
N ASP A 115 9.91 -1.38 23.89
CA ASP A 115 11.01 -0.48 24.26
C ASP A 115 11.54 0.33 23.05
N SER A 116 12.72 0.95 23.22
CA SER A 116 13.33 1.79 22.19
C SER A 116 13.78 1.02 20.94
N ASP A 117 14.00 -0.29 21.05
CA ASP A 117 14.43 -1.10 19.93
C ASP A 117 13.26 -1.32 18.95
N ASP A 118 12.03 -1.45 19.47
CA ASP A 118 10.82 -1.43 18.65
C ASP A 118 10.66 -0.11 17.88
N ASP A 119 10.94 1.02 18.52
CA ASP A 119 10.90 2.31 17.87
C ASP A 119 11.94 2.43 16.75
N ASN A 120 13.12 1.84 16.95
CA ASN A 120 14.18 1.77 15.94
C ASN A 120 13.73 0.91 14.75
N VAL A 121 13.10 -0.24 15.00
CA VAL A 121 12.54 -1.10 13.96
C VAL A 121 11.42 -0.39 13.20
N LYS A 122 10.49 0.28 13.90
CA LYS A 122 9.43 1.08 13.27
C LYS A 122 9.97 2.18 12.34
N GLN A 123 11.12 2.76 12.66
CA GLN A 123 11.79 3.75 11.82
C GLN A 123 12.43 3.16 10.54
N GLN A 124 12.71 1.87 10.54
CA GLN A 124 13.29 1.15 9.41
C GLN A 124 12.22 0.56 8.48
N LEU A 125 10.93 0.64 8.86
CA LEU A 125 9.84 0.20 8.00
C LEU A 125 9.92 0.83 6.63
N SER A 126 9.73 0.03 5.62
CA SER A 126 9.79 0.46 4.22
C SER A 126 8.80 -0.34 3.41
N ILE A 127 8.37 0.24 2.29
CA ILE A 127 7.58 -0.47 1.31
C ILE A 127 8.55 -1.25 0.41
N TRP A 128 8.26 -2.54 0.22
CA TRP A 128 8.98 -3.44 -0.66
C TRP A 128 8.08 -3.82 -1.82
N ARG A 129 8.67 -4.03 -2.98
CA ARG A 129 7.95 -4.46 -4.18
C ARG A 129 8.45 -5.80 -4.67
N GLN A 130 7.57 -6.58 -5.28
CA GLN A 130 7.87 -7.85 -5.93
C GLN A 130 7.24 -7.85 -7.32
N GLU A 131 8.06 -7.97 -8.34
CA GLU A 131 7.58 -7.92 -9.76
C GLU A 131 6.70 -9.12 -10.10
N GLN A 132 7.06 -10.30 -9.58
CA GLN A 132 6.33 -11.56 -9.73
C GLN A 132 6.51 -12.40 -8.47
N PRO A 133 5.56 -13.27 -8.13
CA PRO A 133 5.60 -14.06 -6.88
C PRO A 133 6.87 -14.91 -6.66
N SER A 134 7.59 -15.26 -7.73
CA SER A 134 8.83 -16.06 -7.66
C SER A 134 10.10 -15.22 -7.60
N LEU A 135 10.01 -13.90 -7.76
CA LEU A 135 11.16 -13.01 -7.77
C LEU A 135 11.44 -12.44 -6.38
N PRO A 136 12.68 -11.97 -6.11
CA PRO A 136 13.01 -11.33 -4.86
C PRO A 136 12.26 -10.01 -4.67
N TRP A 137 12.10 -9.63 -3.41
CA TRP A 137 11.58 -8.33 -3.00
C TRP A 137 12.67 -7.26 -3.09
N PHE A 138 12.29 -6.08 -3.56
CA PHE A 138 13.16 -4.92 -3.65
C PHE A 138 12.59 -3.77 -2.82
N LYS A 139 13.44 -3.13 -2.05
CA LYS A 139 13.06 -1.96 -1.25
C LYS A 139 12.73 -0.77 -2.16
N VAL A 140 11.57 -0.17 -1.94
CA VAL A 140 11.15 1.06 -2.61
C VAL A 140 11.56 2.25 -1.74
N ALA A 141 12.00 3.34 -2.37
CA ALA A 141 12.23 4.59 -1.66
C ALA A 141 10.93 5.02 -0.97
N SER A 142 10.96 5.07 0.35
CA SER A 142 9.77 5.33 1.17
C SER A 142 10.12 6.14 2.40
N ALA A 143 9.13 6.81 2.97
CA ALA A 143 9.26 7.65 4.15
C ALA A 143 8.31 7.20 5.26
N VAL A 144 8.85 7.00 6.46
CA VAL A 144 8.05 6.72 7.66
C VAL A 144 7.49 8.02 8.20
N VAL A 145 6.17 8.10 8.35
CA VAL A 145 5.46 9.23 8.98
C VAL A 145 4.96 8.75 10.35
N LYS A 146 5.77 8.95 11.38
CA LYS A 146 5.56 8.40 12.73
C LYS A 146 4.20 8.77 13.33
N ASP A 147 3.87 10.06 13.33
CA ASP A 147 2.65 10.58 13.96
C ASP A 147 1.38 10.02 13.31
N ALA A 148 1.44 9.68 12.02
CA ALA A 148 0.36 9.07 11.29
C ALA A 148 0.44 7.53 11.25
N LYS A 149 1.45 6.93 11.89
CA LYS A 149 1.73 5.48 11.88
C LYS A 149 1.62 4.86 10.47
N ARG A 150 2.32 5.45 9.50
CA ARG A 150 2.28 5.00 8.11
C ARG A 150 3.64 5.14 7.41
N VAL A 151 3.78 4.42 6.31
CA VAL A 151 4.89 4.55 5.38
C VAL A 151 4.35 4.98 4.01
N ASP A 152 4.91 6.03 3.46
CA ASP A 152 4.54 6.62 2.17
C ASP A 152 5.58 6.25 1.11
N ALA A 153 5.15 5.86 -0.10
CA ALA A 153 6.00 5.66 -1.26
C ALA A 153 5.33 6.12 -2.54
N ASP A 154 6.14 6.63 -3.46
CA ASP A 154 5.74 6.91 -4.83
C ASP A 154 5.96 5.66 -5.69
N LEU A 155 4.94 5.29 -6.47
CA LEU A 155 4.95 4.10 -7.30
C LEU A 155 5.15 4.42 -8.77
N ALA A 156 6.11 3.74 -9.40
CA ALA A 156 6.34 3.83 -10.84
C ALA A 156 5.46 2.85 -11.66
N GLY A 157 4.82 1.90 -11.02
CA GLY A 157 3.97 0.91 -11.68
C GLY A 157 3.37 -0.09 -10.70
N PHE A 158 2.58 -1.03 -11.22
CA PHE A 158 1.89 -2.05 -10.44
C PHE A 158 2.62 -3.39 -10.40
N THR A 159 2.72 -3.92 -9.20
CA THR A 159 3.25 -5.23 -8.84
C THR A 159 2.67 -5.66 -7.48
N GLY A 160 3.29 -6.63 -6.80
CA GLY A 160 3.08 -6.89 -5.38
C GLY A 160 3.86 -5.89 -4.50
N TYR A 161 3.26 -5.47 -3.39
CA TYR A 161 3.88 -4.60 -2.39
C TYR A 161 3.69 -5.16 -0.99
N ALA A 162 4.67 -4.93 -0.13
CA ALA A 162 4.61 -5.30 1.29
C ALA A 162 5.25 -4.22 2.16
N LEU A 163 4.82 -4.15 3.42
CA LEU A 163 5.48 -3.35 4.45
C LEU A 163 6.39 -4.27 5.27
N ALA A 164 7.68 -3.94 5.32
CA ALA A 164 8.69 -4.70 6.09
C ALA A 164 9.85 -3.78 6.52
N TYR A 165 10.72 -4.28 7.38
CA TYR A 165 11.97 -3.65 7.83
C TYR A 165 13.17 -4.49 7.46
#